data_e1d0a596777e4749553e0c45d4fa65c6
#
_entry.id   e1d0a596777e4749553e0c45d4fa65c6
#
_cell.length_a   1.000
_cell.length_b   1.000
_cell.length_c   1.000
_cell.angle_alpha   90.00
_cell.angle_beta   90.00
_cell.angle_gamma   90.00
#
_symmetry.space_group_name_H-M   'P 1'
#
loop_
_entity.id
_entity.type
_entity.pdbx_description
1 polymer ?
#
loop_
_entity_poly.entity_id
_entity_poly.type
_entity_poly.pdbx_seq_one_letter_code
_entity_poly.pdbx_strand_id
1 'polypeptide(L)'
;MLKIAAQEQLLPGESLQHKWEFAQGAGYDAIELRAKGDLHFASRLPELKQALKDGVVMPTVCVDMLHFFGAFDDGLRRDAIVQMKSQLSVIAEIGGLGAQTPASYGMFSRRLPPFEPPRSEERDREILLEGLTELGEHASAEGVTLYLEPLNRYEDHMVNRLEQAAELIKEVGLDSVRIGIDSYHMNIEESDPAQAILTHAPYIGHAQVSDSNRFQPGAGHLDWQAWLGALHIAGYEGYLAAECRLTGDPVEAVRSVPAFLKGSGA
;
A
#
# COMPACT_ATOMS: atom_id res chain seq x y z
N MET A 1 8.74 14.58 -11.89
CA MET A 1 8.18 13.39 -12.54
C MET A 1 8.13 12.31 -11.49
N LEU A 2 6.96 11.73 -11.22
CA LEU A 2 6.79 10.69 -10.21
C LEU A 2 7.46 9.39 -10.67
N LYS A 3 7.97 8.61 -9.72
CA LYS A 3 8.58 7.31 -10.00
C LYS A 3 7.48 6.24 -10.05
N ILE A 4 7.61 5.28 -10.95
CA ILE A 4 6.60 4.24 -11.14
C ILE A 4 7.17 2.89 -10.74
N ALA A 5 6.46 2.18 -9.85
CA ALA A 5 6.77 0.82 -9.44
C ALA A 5 5.65 -0.15 -9.90
N ALA A 6 5.96 -1.43 -9.95
CA ALA A 6 4.96 -2.49 -10.09
C ALA A 6 5.12 -3.49 -8.94
N GLN A 7 4.00 -4.00 -8.44
CA GLN A 7 4.05 -5.13 -7.53
C GLN A 7 4.67 -6.36 -8.21
N GLU A 8 5.53 -7.08 -7.50
CA GLU A 8 6.36 -8.15 -8.05
C GLU A 8 5.57 -9.28 -8.72
N GLN A 9 4.32 -9.54 -8.28
CA GLN A 9 3.48 -10.58 -8.87
C GLN A 9 2.88 -10.21 -10.23
N LEU A 10 2.89 -8.93 -10.62
CA LEU A 10 2.45 -8.46 -11.93
C LEU A 10 3.50 -8.67 -13.00
N LEU A 11 4.76 -8.73 -12.60
CA LEU A 11 5.90 -8.77 -13.49
C LEU A 11 6.21 -10.21 -13.93
N PRO A 12 6.38 -10.46 -15.24
CA PRO A 12 6.84 -11.74 -15.71
C PRO A 12 8.30 -11.99 -15.32
N GLY A 13 8.65 -13.25 -15.06
CA GLY A 13 9.99 -13.68 -14.68
C GLY A 13 9.98 -14.60 -13.46
N GLU A 14 10.93 -15.53 -13.43
CA GLU A 14 11.04 -16.54 -12.36
C GLU A 14 11.83 -16.03 -11.15
N SER A 15 12.66 -14.99 -11.32
CA SER A 15 13.46 -14.38 -10.27
C SER A 15 13.24 -12.88 -10.22
N LEU A 16 13.60 -12.24 -9.08
CA LEU A 16 13.56 -10.77 -8.96
C LEU A 16 14.42 -10.08 -10.03
N GLN A 17 15.55 -10.68 -10.43
CA GLN A 17 16.40 -10.15 -11.49
C GLN A 17 15.67 -10.13 -12.85
N HIS A 18 15.03 -11.24 -13.24
CA HIS A 18 14.27 -11.30 -14.50
C HIS A 18 13.07 -10.32 -14.48
N LYS A 19 12.39 -10.22 -13.34
CA LYS A 19 11.30 -9.24 -13.15
C LYS A 19 11.80 -7.81 -13.30
N TRP A 20 12.99 -7.53 -12.77
CA TRP A 20 13.61 -6.20 -12.84
C TRP A 20 14.03 -5.84 -14.27
N GLU A 21 14.65 -6.76 -14.99
CA GLU A 21 14.99 -6.58 -16.41
C GLU A 21 13.74 -6.25 -17.25
N PHE A 22 12.65 -6.97 -17.02
CA PHE A 22 11.37 -6.65 -17.66
C PHE A 22 10.85 -5.27 -17.24
N ALA A 23 10.84 -4.98 -15.94
CA ALA A 23 10.34 -3.72 -15.40
C ALA A 23 11.08 -2.52 -15.97
N GLN A 24 12.42 -2.56 -16.00
CA GLN A 24 13.25 -1.54 -16.63
C GLN A 24 12.93 -1.36 -18.12
N GLY A 25 12.83 -2.47 -18.88
CA GLY A 25 12.48 -2.46 -20.29
C GLY A 25 11.07 -1.91 -20.58
N ALA A 26 10.16 -1.99 -19.61
CA ALA A 26 8.82 -1.41 -19.67
C ALA A 26 8.75 0.05 -19.18
N GLY A 27 9.82 0.57 -18.55
CA GLY A 27 9.91 1.95 -18.08
C GLY A 27 9.47 2.16 -16.63
N TYR A 28 9.46 1.10 -15.81
CA TYR A 28 9.33 1.18 -14.36
C TYR A 28 10.65 1.60 -13.70
N ASP A 29 10.52 2.26 -12.56
CA ASP A 29 11.65 2.75 -11.76
C ASP A 29 11.95 1.85 -10.56
N ALA A 30 11.02 0.96 -10.19
CA ALA A 30 11.15 0.06 -9.02
C ALA A 30 10.20 -1.14 -9.08
N ILE A 31 10.43 -2.10 -8.17
CA ILE A 31 9.52 -3.19 -7.84
C ILE A 31 9.00 -2.96 -6.42
N GLU A 32 7.68 -2.97 -6.22
CA GLU A 32 7.09 -3.12 -4.90
C GLU A 32 7.01 -4.60 -4.54
N LEU A 33 7.60 -4.98 -3.41
CA LEU A 33 7.61 -6.36 -2.95
C LEU A 33 6.27 -6.78 -2.38
N ARG A 34 6.00 -8.07 -2.32
CA ARG A 34 4.85 -8.67 -1.64
C ARG A 34 5.29 -9.49 -0.43
N ALA A 35 4.91 -9.06 0.76
CA ALA A 35 5.30 -9.70 2.01
C ALA A 35 4.24 -10.71 2.48
N LYS A 36 4.43 -11.98 2.11
CA LYS A 36 3.59 -13.06 2.65
C LYS A 36 3.76 -13.19 4.16
N GLY A 37 2.64 -13.47 4.83
CA GLY A 37 2.57 -13.72 6.27
C GLY A 37 3.34 -14.98 6.72
N ASP A 38 3.12 -15.38 7.98
CA ASP A 38 3.78 -16.51 8.63
C ASP A 38 5.31 -16.42 8.62
N LEU A 39 5.85 -15.20 8.72
CA LEU A 39 7.28 -14.87 8.65
C LEU A 39 7.96 -15.32 7.34
N HIS A 40 7.18 -15.67 6.32
CA HIS A 40 7.72 -16.12 5.04
C HIS A 40 8.58 -15.02 4.38
N PHE A 41 8.18 -13.75 4.53
CA PHE A 41 8.96 -12.63 3.97
C PHE A 41 10.37 -12.55 4.55
N ALA A 42 10.53 -12.82 5.85
CA ALA A 42 11.86 -12.86 6.49
C ALA A 42 12.75 -13.97 5.90
N SER A 43 12.18 -15.10 5.50
CA SER A 43 12.94 -16.18 4.86
C SER A 43 13.52 -15.81 3.48
N ARG A 44 12.96 -14.76 2.82
CA ARG A 44 13.44 -14.24 1.55
C ARG A 44 14.67 -13.33 1.68
N LEU A 45 15.08 -12.94 2.87
CA LEU A 45 16.13 -11.96 3.07
C LEU A 45 17.45 -12.26 2.30
N PRO A 46 17.94 -13.51 2.19
CA PRO A 46 19.10 -13.81 1.36
C PRO A 46 18.87 -13.50 -0.13
N GLU A 47 17.69 -13.83 -0.67
CA GLU A 47 17.28 -13.52 -2.05
C GLU A 47 17.21 -12.01 -2.28
N LEU A 48 16.55 -11.27 -1.35
CA LEU A 48 16.37 -9.83 -1.45
C LEU A 48 17.73 -9.09 -1.39
N LYS A 49 18.64 -9.53 -0.51
CA LYS A 49 20.01 -8.99 -0.45
C LYS A 49 20.82 -9.25 -1.72
N GLN A 50 20.61 -10.40 -2.34
CA GLN A 50 21.27 -10.67 -3.62
C GLN A 50 20.68 -9.79 -4.72
N ALA A 51 19.35 -9.69 -4.83
CA ALA A 51 18.68 -8.82 -5.78
C ALA A 51 19.12 -7.35 -5.65
N LEU A 52 19.29 -6.85 -4.41
CA LEU A 52 19.81 -5.52 -4.15
C LEU A 52 21.24 -5.34 -4.70
N LYS A 53 22.12 -6.33 -4.52
CA LYS A 53 23.50 -6.30 -5.07
C LYS A 53 23.49 -6.31 -6.60
N ASP A 54 22.50 -6.98 -7.20
CA ASP A 54 22.30 -7.05 -8.64
C ASP A 54 21.61 -5.80 -9.21
N GLY A 55 21.37 -4.78 -8.36
CA GLY A 55 20.83 -3.48 -8.75
C GLY A 55 19.31 -3.42 -8.85
N VAL A 56 18.58 -4.39 -8.30
CA VAL A 56 17.11 -4.34 -8.22
C VAL A 56 16.68 -3.27 -7.22
N VAL A 57 15.80 -2.36 -7.63
CA VAL A 57 15.27 -1.27 -6.80
C VAL A 57 13.96 -1.73 -6.17
N MET A 58 13.94 -1.87 -4.83
CA MET A 58 12.81 -2.42 -4.05
C MET A 58 12.47 -1.49 -2.88
N PRO A 59 11.82 -0.33 -3.13
CA PRO A 59 11.63 0.70 -2.12
C PRO A 59 10.55 0.36 -1.09
N THR A 60 9.51 -0.36 -1.49
CA THR A 60 8.31 -0.58 -0.67
C THR A 60 7.84 -2.02 -0.72
N VAL A 61 7.05 -2.38 0.26
CA VAL A 61 6.41 -3.69 0.35
C VAL A 61 4.92 -3.52 0.68
N CYS A 62 4.08 -4.25 -0.05
CA CYS A 62 2.67 -4.46 0.28
C CYS A 62 2.53 -5.76 1.07
N VAL A 63 1.84 -5.70 2.21
CA VAL A 63 1.64 -6.89 3.05
C VAL A 63 0.61 -7.84 2.45
N ASP A 64 0.84 -9.13 2.63
CA ASP A 64 -0.03 -10.23 2.18
C ASP A 64 -0.20 -11.23 3.34
N MET A 65 -1.02 -10.86 4.31
CA MET A 65 -1.27 -11.63 5.53
C MET A 65 -2.73 -12.09 5.59
N LEU A 66 -3.00 -13.14 6.36
CA LEU A 66 -4.35 -13.68 6.56
C LEU A 66 -5.15 -12.89 7.60
N HIS A 67 -4.49 -12.16 8.47
CA HIS A 67 -5.09 -11.31 9.50
C HIS A 67 -4.20 -10.09 9.75
N PHE A 68 -4.79 -9.05 10.31
CA PHE A 68 -4.17 -7.74 10.46
C PHE A 68 -4.31 -7.24 11.90
N PHE A 69 -3.67 -6.13 12.23
CA PHE A 69 -3.63 -5.60 13.58
C PHE A 69 -4.99 -5.09 14.09
N GLY A 70 -6.00 -4.95 13.22
CA GLY A 70 -7.40 -4.70 13.57
C GLY A 70 -8.22 -5.95 13.87
N ALA A 71 -7.66 -7.16 13.80
CA ALA A 71 -8.39 -8.41 13.99
C ALA A 71 -9.28 -8.43 15.24
N PHE A 72 -10.43 -9.12 15.18
CA PHE A 72 -11.35 -9.23 16.32
C PHE A 72 -10.82 -10.13 17.44
N ASP A 73 -10.06 -11.16 17.08
CA ASP A 73 -9.38 -12.07 18.01
C ASP A 73 -8.05 -11.45 18.47
N ASP A 74 -7.83 -11.42 19.80
CA ASP A 74 -6.63 -10.82 20.41
C ASP A 74 -5.35 -11.58 20.03
N GLY A 75 -5.42 -12.91 19.88
CA GLY A 75 -4.29 -13.73 19.47
C GLY A 75 -3.88 -13.44 18.04
N LEU A 76 -4.84 -13.37 17.11
CA LEU A 76 -4.60 -13.01 15.72
C LEU A 76 -4.07 -11.58 15.58
N ARG A 77 -4.56 -10.64 16.40
CA ARG A 77 -4.07 -9.27 16.43
C ARG A 77 -2.60 -9.18 16.86
N ARG A 78 -2.27 -9.89 17.95
CA ARG A 78 -0.87 -9.94 18.44
C ARG A 78 0.07 -10.61 17.43
N ASP A 79 -0.37 -11.68 16.80
CA ASP A 79 0.40 -12.35 15.75
C ASP A 79 0.62 -11.43 14.54
N ALA A 80 -0.41 -10.71 14.09
CA ALA A 80 -0.30 -9.74 13.01
C ALA A 80 0.75 -8.65 13.31
N ILE A 81 0.79 -8.14 14.54
CA ILE A 81 1.80 -7.15 14.97
C ILE A 81 3.21 -7.74 14.91
N VAL A 82 3.41 -8.99 15.35
CA VAL A 82 4.71 -9.68 15.27
C VAL A 82 5.15 -9.84 13.81
N GLN A 83 4.24 -10.27 12.95
CA GLN A 83 4.53 -10.43 11.52
C GLN A 83 4.86 -9.09 10.85
N MET A 84 4.09 -8.03 11.14
CA MET A 84 4.35 -6.69 10.61
C MET A 84 5.71 -6.13 11.05
N LYS A 85 6.08 -6.29 12.32
CA LYS A 85 7.42 -5.91 12.79
C LYS A 85 8.52 -6.63 12.02
N SER A 86 8.37 -7.94 11.80
CA SER A 86 9.32 -8.70 10.97
C SER A 86 9.42 -8.17 9.54
N GLN A 87 8.30 -7.78 8.93
CA GLN A 87 8.29 -7.23 7.57
C GLN A 87 8.95 -5.85 7.51
N LEU A 88 8.69 -4.99 8.51
CA LEU A 88 9.35 -3.68 8.63
C LEU A 88 10.87 -3.83 8.80
N SER A 89 11.34 -4.77 9.63
CA SER A 89 12.77 -5.03 9.79
C SER A 89 13.42 -5.56 8.50
N VAL A 90 12.73 -6.43 7.75
CA VAL A 90 13.25 -6.94 6.46
C VAL A 90 13.38 -5.83 5.43
N ILE A 91 12.36 -4.96 5.29
CA ILE A 91 12.43 -3.87 4.32
C ILE A 91 13.51 -2.84 4.71
N ALA A 92 13.70 -2.58 6.00
CA ALA A 92 14.79 -1.74 6.51
C ALA A 92 16.18 -2.34 6.17
N GLU A 93 16.34 -3.65 6.36
CA GLU A 93 17.62 -4.34 6.14
C GLU A 93 18.07 -4.34 4.67
N ILE A 94 17.14 -4.18 3.73
CA ILE A 94 17.45 -4.02 2.30
C ILE A 94 17.46 -2.55 1.86
N GLY A 95 17.37 -1.60 2.79
CA GLY A 95 17.43 -0.16 2.49
C GLY A 95 16.15 0.39 1.85
N GLY A 96 15.01 -0.26 2.05
CA GLY A 96 13.71 0.21 1.57
C GLY A 96 13.13 1.32 2.44
N LEU A 97 11.98 1.84 2.04
CA LEU A 97 11.33 3.01 2.64
C LEU A 97 10.25 2.63 3.66
N GLY A 98 9.53 1.52 3.43
CA GLY A 98 8.45 1.12 4.33
C GLY A 98 7.51 0.05 3.80
N ALA A 99 6.49 -0.24 4.61
CA ALA A 99 5.49 -1.28 4.34
C ALA A 99 4.07 -0.73 4.39
N GLN A 100 3.24 -1.08 3.41
CA GLN A 100 1.81 -0.74 3.36
C GLN A 100 0.96 -1.87 3.91
N THR A 101 0.02 -1.53 4.80
CA THR A 101 -0.92 -2.46 5.42
C THR A 101 -2.28 -1.81 5.64
N PRO A 102 -3.39 -2.51 5.40
CA PRO A 102 -4.68 -2.08 5.93
C PRO A 102 -4.80 -2.34 7.44
N ALA A 103 -5.82 -1.77 8.05
CA ALA A 103 -6.21 -2.08 9.43
C ALA A 103 -6.77 -3.50 9.56
N SER A 104 -7.59 -3.91 8.60
CA SER A 104 -8.15 -5.26 8.44
C SER A 104 -8.48 -5.54 6.98
N TYR A 105 -8.73 -6.80 6.66
CA TYR A 105 -9.14 -7.20 5.32
C TYR A 105 -10.08 -8.39 5.38
N GLY A 106 -11.25 -8.25 4.76
CA GLY A 106 -12.21 -9.33 4.57
C GLY A 106 -12.92 -9.86 5.82
N MET A 107 -12.60 -9.37 7.02
CA MET A 107 -13.19 -9.83 8.28
C MET A 107 -14.65 -9.42 8.42
N PHE A 108 -14.95 -8.17 8.10
CA PHE A 108 -16.26 -7.58 8.12
C PHE A 108 -16.36 -6.53 7.01
N SER A 109 -17.44 -6.56 6.27
CA SER A 109 -17.69 -5.57 5.22
C SER A 109 -19.12 -5.08 5.29
N ARG A 110 -19.33 -3.79 5.02
CA ARG A 110 -20.65 -3.13 5.00
C ARG A 110 -21.35 -3.35 3.65
N ARG A 111 -21.44 -4.60 3.20
CA ARG A 111 -22.02 -4.93 1.88
C ARG A 111 -23.52 -4.72 1.82
N LEU A 112 -24.24 -5.16 2.85
CA LEU A 112 -25.70 -5.08 2.95
C LEU A 112 -26.09 -4.74 4.39
N PRO A 113 -26.98 -3.78 4.64
CA PRO A 113 -27.53 -3.53 5.96
C PRO A 113 -28.59 -4.58 6.37
N PRO A 114 -28.84 -4.79 7.66
CA PRO A 114 -28.13 -4.17 8.76
C PRO A 114 -26.85 -4.94 9.09
N PHE A 115 -25.70 -4.22 9.22
CA PHE A 115 -24.47 -4.81 9.71
C PHE A 115 -24.13 -4.21 11.06
N GLU A 116 -23.93 -5.08 12.03
CA GLU A 116 -23.42 -4.73 13.33
C GLU A 116 -22.06 -5.39 13.49
N PRO A 117 -20.94 -4.64 13.46
CA PRO A 117 -19.62 -5.21 13.71
C PRO A 117 -19.57 -5.76 15.16
N PRO A 118 -18.73 -6.78 15.42
CA PRO A 118 -18.61 -7.41 16.73
C PRO A 118 -18.08 -6.48 17.83
N ARG A 119 -17.47 -5.36 17.44
CA ARG A 119 -16.96 -4.32 18.35
C ARG A 119 -17.56 -2.97 18.00
N SER A 120 -17.62 -2.07 19.00
CA SER A 120 -18.01 -0.68 18.77
C SER A 120 -16.92 0.09 18.02
N GLU A 121 -17.27 1.17 17.36
CA GLU A 121 -16.33 2.06 16.66
C GLU A 121 -15.27 2.64 17.61
N GLU A 122 -15.65 2.97 18.85
CA GLU A 122 -14.71 3.45 19.87
C GLU A 122 -13.68 2.38 20.21
N ARG A 123 -14.11 1.12 20.38
CA ARG A 123 -13.17 0.04 20.67
C ARG A 123 -12.29 -0.31 19.50
N ASP A 124 -12.80 -0.26 18.28
CA ASP A 124 -11.99 -0.40 17.06
C ASP A 124 -10.93 0.70 17.01
N ARG A 125 -11.31 1.95 17.28
CA ARG A 125 -10.37 3.07 17.30
C ARG A 125 -9.26 2.90 18.34
N GLU A 126 -9.58 2.49 19.57
CA GLU A 126 -8.57 2.22 20.61
C GLU A 126 -7.55 1.18 20.14
N ILE A 127 -8.03 0.07 19.59
CA ILE A 127 -7.19 -1.03 19.08
C ILE A 127 -6.29 -0.56 17.93
N LEU A 128 -6.83 0.27 17.04
CA LEU A 128 -6.04 0.82 15.93
C LEU A 128 -4.94 1.76 16.44
N LEU A 129 -5.24 2.61 17.43
CA LEU A 129 -4.24 3.49 18.04
C LEU A 129 -3.14 2.70 18.75
N GLU A 130 -3.51 1.67 19.55
CA GLU A 130 -2.55 0.77 20.20
C GLU A 130 -1.63 0.11 19.17
N GLY A 131 -2.20 -0.48 18.09
CA GLY A 131 -1.46 -1.17 17.05
C GLY A 131 -0.56 -0.24 16.23
N LEU A 132 -1.08 0.91 15.81
CA LEU A 132 -0.32 1.90 15.04
C LEU A 132 0.81 2.51 15.85
N THR A 133 0.61 2.74 17.16
CA THR A 133 1.68 3.22 18.05
C THR A 133 2.80 2.18 18.15
N GLU A 134 2.46 0.92 18.46
CA GLU A 134 3.45 -0.15 18.61
C GLU A 134 4.23 -0.43 17.30
N LEU A 135 3.54 -0.43 16.16
CA LEU A 135 4.15 -0.62 14.85
C LEU A 135 4.95 0.60 14.39
N GLY A 136 4.45 1.81 14.68
CA GLY A 136 5.12 3.06 14.36
C GLY A 136 6.41 3.26 15.15
N GLU A 137 6.42 2.93 16.44
CA GLU A 137 7.64 2.94 17.26
C GLU A 137 8.69 1.97 16.69
N HIS A 138 8.27 0.76 16.28
CA HIS A 138 9.17 -0.20 15.65
C HIS A 138 9.68 0.32 14.31
N ALA A 139 8.80 0.86 13.45
CA ALA A 139 9.20 1.46 12.16
C ALA A 139 10.19 2.61 12.36
N SER A 140 9.97 3.47 13.37
CA SER A 140 10.89 4.54 13.74
C SER A 140 12.26 4.03 14.16
N ALA A 141 12.31 2.96 14.96
CA ALA A 141 13.57 2.35 15.40
C ALA A 141 14.36 1.72 14.24
N GLU A 142 13.66 1.17 13.25
CA GLU A 142 14.25 0.60 12.03
C GLU A 142 14.56 1.67 10.95
N GLY A 143 14.11 2.91 11.12
CA GLY A 143 14.32 3.99 10.16
C GLY A 143 13.46 3.88 8.89
N VAL A 144 12.30 3.23 8.98
CA VAL A 144 11.34 3.03 7.89
C VAL A 144 9.96 3.56 8.25
N THR A 145 9.02 3.50 7.31
CA THR A 145 7.66 4.01 7.48
C THR A 145 6.61 2.89 7.39
N LEU A 146 5.65 2.91 8.29
CA LEU A 146 4.41 2.17 8.20
C LEU A 146 3.39 3.00 7.42
N TYR A 147 2.86 2.46 6.32
CA TYR A 147 1.81 3.11 5.55
C TYR A 147 0.47 2.45 5.86
N LEU A 148 -0.42 3.18 6.55
CA LEU A 148 -1.80 2.75 6.80
C LEU A 148 -2.63 2.98 5.54
N GLU A 149 -3.21 1.92 5.01
CA GLU A 149 -4.05 1.96 3.82
C GLU A 149 -5.54 1.99 4.18
N PRO A 150 -6.27 3.05 3.84
CA PRO A 150 -7.72 3.04 3.84
C PRO A 150 -8.26 2.15 2.71
N LEU A 151 -9.02 1.12 3.05
CA LEU A 151 -9.67 0.24 2.08
C LEU A 151 -11.13 0.64 1.86
N ASN A 152 -11.69 0.23 0.73
CA ASN A 152 -13.11 0.43 0.47
C ASN A 152 -14.00 -0.39 1.43
N ARG A 153 -15.23 0.08 1.63
CA ARG A 153 -16.25 -0.51 2.55
C ARG A 153 -16.60 -1.96 2.30
N TYR A 154 -16.24 -2.51 1.15
CA TYR A 154 -16.50 -3.91 0.82
C TYR A 154 -15.39 -4.83 1.31
N GLU A 155 -14.23 -4.28 1.68
CA GLU A 155 -13.04 -5.01 2.09
C GLU A 155 -12.64 -4.73 3.54
N ASP A 156 -12.90 -3.54 4.07
CA ASP A 156 -12.69 -3.17 5.48
C ASP A 156 -13.85 -2.31 5.99
N HIS A 157 -14.05 -2.29 7.32
CA HIS A 157 -15.06 -1.46 7.97
C HIS A 157 -14.45 -0.37 8.87
N MET A 158 -13.16 -0.44 9.16
CA MET A 158 -12.52 0.40 10.17
C MET A 158 -11.99 1.71 9.60
N VAL A 159 -11.22 1.64 8.52
CA VAL A 159 -10.57 2.80 7.91
C VAL A 159 -10.83 2.79 6.42
N ASN A 160 -11.72 3.67 5.97
CA ASN A 160 -12.16 3.72 4.56
C ASN A 160 -11.73 5.00 3.84
N ARG A 161 -11.52 6.11 4.56
CA ARG A 161 -11.20 7.41 3.98
C ARG A 161 -9.90 7.97 4.52
N LEU A 162 -9.27 8.83 3.74
CA LEU A 162 -8.03 9.52 4.12
C LEU A 162 -8.21 10.34 5.40
N GLU A 163 -9.37 10.97 5.59
CA GLU A 163 -9.71 11.71 6.82
C GLU A 163 -9.56 10.84 8.07
N GLN A 164 -10.14 9.63 8.06
CA GLN A 164 -10.08 8.70 9.19
C GLN A 164 -8.63 8.27 9.50
N ALA A 165 -7.86 7.96 8.44
CA ALA A 165 -6.44 7.61 8.60
C ALA A 165 -5.62 8.79 9.14
N ALA A 166 -5.84 10.00 8.62
CA ALA A 166 -5.14 11.20 9.08
C ALA A 166 -5.44 11.53 10.55
N GLU A 167 -6.67 11.34 11.02
CA GLU A 167 -7.04 11.50 12.43
C GLU A 167 -6.29 10.53 13.34
N LEU A 168 -6.23 9.23 12.95
CA LEU A 168 -5.47 8.22 13.69
C LEU A 168 -3.98 8.57 13.74
N ILE A 169 -3.38 8.90 12.60
CA ILE A 169 -1.96 9.25 12.49
C ILE A 169 -1.62 10.48 13.30
N LYS A 170 -2.48 11.49 13.28
CA LYS A 170 -2.32 12.71 14.09
C LYS A 170 -2.33 12.41 15.58
N GLU A 171 -3.19 11.50 16.03
CA GLU A 171 -3.27 11.12 17.45
C GLU A 171 -2.08 10.24 17.88
N VAL A 172 -1.64 9.32 17.02
CA VAL A 172 -0.41 8.53 17.22
C VAL A 172 0.83 9.44 17.33
N GLY A 173 0.90 10.49 16.53
CA GLY A 173 1.94 11.51 16.62
C GLY A 173 3.36 11.06 16.27
N LEU A 174 3.50 9.98 15.50
CA LEU A 174 4.79 9.44 15.05
C LEU A 174 5.00 9.72 13.55
N ASP A 175 6.13 10.30 13.20
CA ASP A 175 6.49 10.58 11.78
C ASP A 175 6.69 9.30 10.95
N SER A 176 6.93 8.17 11.60
CA SER A 176 7.07 6.85 11.01
C SER A 176 5.75 6.18 10.62
N VAL A 177 4.60 6.82 10.88
CA VAL A 177 3.28 6.35 10.45
C VAL A 177 2.69 7.36 9.47
N ARG A 178 2.37 6.90 8.26
CA ARG A 178 1.84 7.71 7.16
C ARG A 178 0.66 7.02 6.49
N ILE A 179 -0.05 7.72 5.62
CA ILE A 179 -1.10 7.13 4.78
C ILE A 179 -0.47 6.51 3.54
N GLY A 180 -0.84 5.26 3.24
CA GLY A 180 -0.69 4.68 1.93
C GLY A 180 -2.00 4.82 1.17
N ILE A 181 -2.04 5.66 0.14
CA ILE A 181 -3.25 5.83 -0.66
C ILE A 181 -3.34 4.79 -1.77
N ASP A 182 -4.55 4.40 -2.15
CA ASP A 182 -4.81 3.57 -3.33
C ASP A 182 -5.94 4.19 -4.16
N SER A 183 -5.69 4.41 -5.44
CA SER A 183 -6.62 5.09 -6.34
C SER A 183 -7.96 4.37 -6.52
N TYR A 184 -7.97 3.02 -6.47
CA TYR A 184 -9.20 2.22 -6.56
C TYR A 184 -10.06 2.37 -5.30
N HIS A 185 -9.45 2.27 -4.11
CA HIS A 185 -10.18 2.42 -2.86
C HIS A 185 -10.74 3.83 -2.73
N MET A 186 -9.94 4.84 -3.05
CA MET A 186 -10.37 6.24 -3.05
C MET A 186 -11.50 6.52 -4.04
N ASN A 187 -11.50 5.90 -5.22
CA ASN A 187 -12.58 6.04 -6.20
C ASN A 187 -13.94 5.55 -5.68
N ILE A 188 -13.95 4.63 -4.73
CA ILE A 188 -15.19 4.11 -4.11
C ILE A 188 -15.62 4.96 -2.90
N GLU A 189 -14.66 5.43 -2.09
CA GLU A 189 -14.93 6.01 -0.77
C GLU A 189 -14.91 7.52 -0.73
N GLU A 190 -14.03 8.16 -1.50
CA GLU A 190 -13.90 9.62 -1.50
C GLU A 190 -14.89 10.26 -2.46
N SER A 191 -15.57 11.30 -2.01
CA SER A 191 -16.47 12.09 -2.88
C SER A 191 -15.71 12.87 -3.95
N ASP A 192 -14.48 13.28 -3.63
CA ASP A 192 -13.52 13.94 -4.51
C ASP A 192 -12.11 13.45 -4.12
N PRO A 193 -11.57 12.42 -4.83
CA PRO A 193 -10.25 11.88 -4.54
C PRO A 193 -9.11 12.91 -4.65
N ALA A 194 -9.18 13.83 -5.62
CA ALA A 194 -8.16 14.84 -5.79
C ALA A 194 -8.16 15.83 -4.61
N GLN A 195 -9.33 16.28 -4.18
CA GLN A 195 -9.46 17.16 -3.01
C GLN A 195 -9.03 16.45 -1.72
N ALA A 196 -9.32 15.15 -1.57
CA ALA A 196 -8.88 14.36 -0.42
C ALA A 196 -7.35 14.30 -0.34
N ILE A 197 -6.64 14.08 -1.47
CA ILE A 197 -5.17 14.14 -1.55
C ILE A 197 -4.67 15.50 -1.09
N LEU A 198 -5.20 16.60 -1.62
CA LEU A 198 -4.77 17.95 -1.26
C LEU A 198 -4.96 18.26 0.21
N THR A 199 -6.10 17.83 0.77
CA THR A 199 -6.44 18.08 2.18
C THR A 199 -5.53 17.34 3.13
N HIS A 200 -5.16 16.10 2.78
CA HIS A 200 -4.39 15.20 3.66
C HIS A 200 -2.92 15.05 3.21
N ALA A 201 -2.45 15.88 2.29
CA ALA A 201 -1.09 15.86 1.72
C ALA A 201 0.03 15.66 2.77
N PRO A 202 0.03 16.34 3.94
CA PRO A 202 1.10 16.19 4.93
C PRO A 202 1.23 14.78 5.51
N TYR A 203 0.19 13.95 5.40
CA TYR A 203 0.16 12.60 5.96
C TYR A 203 0.43 11.50 4.92
N ILE A 204 0.40 11.82 3.62
CA ILE A 204 0.60 10.83 2.56
C ILE A 204 2.08 10.46 2.46
N GLY A 205 2.38 9.16 2.49
CA GLY A 205 3.75 8.63 2.39
C GLY A 205 3.95 7.65 1.25
N HIS A 206 2.89 6.99 0.77
CA HIS A 206 2.95 6.04 -0.34
C HIS A 206 1.68 6.09 -1.18
N ALA A 207 1.78 5.64 -2.45
CA ALA A 207 0.66 5.63 -3.37
C ALA A 207 0.64 4.34 -4.21
N GLN A 208 -0.49 3.63 -4.17
CA GLN A 208 -0.78 2.52 -5.06
C GLN A 208 -1.79 2.94 -6.13
N VAL A 209 -1.66 2.35 -7.31
CA VAL A 209 -2.44 2.74 -8.48
C VAL A 209 -3.08 1.54 -9.17
N SER A 210 -4.39 1.62 -9.35
CA SER A 210 -5.19 0.82 -10.27
C SER A 210 -6.37 1.64 -10.75
N ASP A 211 -7.02 1.22 -11.83
CA ASP A 211 -8.18 1.95 -12.33
C ASP A 211 -9.44 1.65 -11.51
N SER A 212 -10.51 2.38 -11.76
CA SER A 212 -11.81 2.30 -11.08
C SER A 212 -12.43 0.89 -11.00
N ASN A 213 -11.97 -0.03 -11.82
CA ASN A 213 -12.41 -1.43 -11.90
C ASN A 213 -11.36 -2.43 -11.39
N ARG A 214 -10.34 -1.95 -10.67
CA ARG A 214 -9.20 -2.73 -10.16
C ARG A 214 -8.32 -3.35 -11.25
N PHE A 215 -8.49 -2.99 -12.53
CA PHE A 215 -7.56 -3.32 -13.60
C PHE A 215 -6.41 -2.30 -13.68
N GLN A 216 -5.48 -2.53 -14.62
CA GLN A 216 -4.34 -1.63 -14.82
C GLN A 216 -4.81 -0.20 -15.15
N PRO A 217 -4.04 0.83 -14.76
CA PRO A 217 -4.30 2.22 -15.13
C PRO A 217 -4.60 2.39 -16.61
N GLY A 218 -5.69 3.11 -16.94
CA GLY A 218 -6.21 3.31 -18.28
C GLY A 218 -7.26 2.30 -18.75
N ALA A 219 -7.56 1.27 -17.96
CA ALA A 219 -8.59 0.28 -18.29
C ALA A 219 -9.97 0.58 -17.69
N GLY A 220 -10.13 1.68 -16.98
CA GLY A 220 -11.38 2.11 -16.35
C GLY A 220 -11.73 3.57 -16.69
N HIS A 221 -12.26 4.29 -15.69
CA HIS A 221 -12.74 5.66 -15.87
C HIS A 221 -12.25 6.63 -14.78
N LEU A 222 -11.18 6.30 -14.07
CA LEU A 222 -10.58 7.21 -13.08
C LEU A 222 -10.10 8.50 -13.78
N ASP A 223 -10.36 9.65 -13.17
CA ASP A 223 -9.79 10.91 -13.64
C ASP A 223 -8.30 11.01 -13.21
N TRP A 224 -7.45 10.40 -14.03
CA TRP A 224 -6.01 10.34 -13.78
C TRP A 224 -5.34 11.71 -13.79
N GLN A 225 -5.84 12.65 -14.60
CA GLN A 225 -5.27 14.00 -14.65
C GLN A 225 -5.52 14.74 -13.32
N ALA A 226 -6.75 14.67 -12.80
CA ALA A 226 -7.08 15.27 -11.52
C ALA A 226 -6.33 14.58 -10.38
N TRP A 227 -6.27 13.24 -10.37
CA TRP A 227 -5.62 12.46 -9.31
C TRP A 227 -4.10 12.70 -9.26
N LEU A 228 -3.39 12.59 -10.39
CA LEU A 228 -1.95 12.85 -10.49
C LEU A 228 -1.62 14.32 -10.28
N GLY A 229 -2.46 15.23 -10.80
CA GLY A 229 -2.32 16.67 -10.58
C GLY A 229 -2.38 17.03 -9.10
N ALA A 230 -3.27 16.40 -8.33
CA ALA A 230 -3.35 16.61 -6.89
C ALA A 230 -2.06 16.14 -6.17
N LEU A 231 -1.47 15.01 -6.56
CA LEU A 231 -0.19 14.56 -6.01
C LEU A 231 0.96 15.53 -6.31
N HIS A 232 1.02 16.09 -7.51
CA HIS A 232 2.01 17.11 -7.86
C HIS A 232 1.85 18.39 -7.02
N ILE A 233 0.62 18.87 -6.87
CA ILE A 233 0.32 20.05 -6.05
C ILE A 233 0.65 19.76 -4.58
N ALA A 234 0.39 18.54 -4.11
CA ALA A 234 0.74 18.08 -2.77
C ALA A 234 2.26 17.95 -2.53
N GLY A 235 3.08 18.02 -3.57
CA GLY A 235 4.53 17.83 -3.48
C GLY A 235 4.94 16.38 -3.22
N TYR A 236 4.14 15.41 -3.64
CA TYR A 236 4.48 14.00 -3.49
C TYR A 236 5.65 13.63 -4.40
N GLU A 237 6.68 13.00 -3.85
CA GLU A 237 7.91 12.60 -4.56
C GLU A 237 8.17 11.08 -4.49
N GLY A 238 7.22 10.33 -3.95
CA GLY A 238 7.33 8.87 -3.77
C GLY A 238 7.08 8.08 -5.05
N TYR A 239 6.82 6.79 -4.87
CA TYR A 239 6.53 5.86 -5.96
C TYR A 239 5.01 5.72 -6.15
N LEU A 240 4.60 5.55 -7.41
CA LEU A 240 3.27 5.07 -7.80
C LEU A 240 3.39 3.57 -8.06
N ALA A 241 2.96 2.75 -7.14
CA ALA A 241 3.08 1.30 -7.25
C ALA A 241 1.81 0.69 -7.89
N ALA A 242 1.94 0.09 -9.07
CA ALA A 242 0.83 -0.60 -9.70
C ALA A 242 0.42 -1.83 -8.87
N GLU A 243 -0.80 -1.79 -8.34
CA GLU A 243 -1.47 -2.87 -7.62
C GLU A 243 -2.83 -3.13 -8.25
N CYS A 244 -2.89 -4.03 -9.21
CA CYS A 244 -4.07 -4.21 -10.03
C CYS A 244 -4.24 -5.67 -10.49
N ARG A 245 -5.39 -5.95 -11.07
CA ARG A 245 -5.56 -7.09 -11.97
C ARG A 245 -5.16 -6.67 -13.37
N LEU A 246 -4.85 -7.62 -14.23
CA LEU A 246 -4.53 -7.34 -15.62
C LEU A 246 -5.65 -7.84 -16.53
N THR A 247 -6.07 -7.03 -17.50
CA THR A 247 -7.04 -7.42 -18.52
C THR A 247 -6.38 -7.39 -19.90
N GLY A 248 -6.79 -8.27 -20.79
CA GLY A 248 -6.13 -8.51 -22.08
C GLY A 248 -4.92 -9.44 -21.94
N ASP A 249 -3.91 -9.25 -22.76
CA ASP A 249 -2.63 -9.92 -22.61
C ASP A 249 -1.89 -9.38 -21.38
N PRO A 250 -1.54 -10.21 -20.38
CA PRO A 250 -0.98 -9.71 -19.13
C PRO A 250 0.38 -9.01 -19.30
N VAL A 251 1.20 -9.46 -20.25
CA VAL A 251 2.52 -8.89 -20.51
C VAL A 251 2.38 -7.50 -21.12
N GLU A 252 1.49 -7.35 -22.10
CA GLU A 252 1.22 -6.05 -22.74
C GLU A 252 0.49 -5.10 -21.78
N ALA A 253 -0.44 -5.62 -20.96
CA ALA A 253 -1.15 -4.83 -19.96
C ALA A 253 -0.19 -4.21 -18.95
N VAL A 254 0.69 -5.01 -18.32
CA VAL A 254 1.66 -4.48 -17.36
C VAL A 254 2.70 -3.58 -18.03
N ARG A 255 3.11 -3.88 -19.25
CA ARG A 255 4.04 -3.05 -20.02
C ARG A 255 3.49 -1.65 -20.33
N SER A 256 2.17 -1.53 -20.49
CA SER A 256 1.53 -0.25 -20.86
C SER A 256 1.43 0.76 -19.71
N VAL A 257 1.49 0.32 -18.45
CA VAL A 257 1.23 1.16 -17.27
C VAL A 257 2.16 2.37 -17.17
N PRO A 258 3.50 2.25 -17.28
CA PRO A 258 4.37 3.42 -17.16
C PRO A 258 4.13 4.47 -18.24
N ALA A 259 3.92 4.03 -19.49
CA ALA A 259 3.63 4.96 -20.59
C ALA A 259 2.31 5.70 -20.39
N PHE A 260 1.27 5.00 -19.91
CA PHE A 260 -0.02 5.59 -19.62
C PHE A 260 0.08 6.62 -18.49
N LEU A 261 0.68 6.29 -17.35
CA LEU A 261 0.80 7.21 -16.20
C LEU A 261 1.63 8.43 -16.55
N LYS A 262 2.76 8.27 -17.24
CA LYS A 262 3.59 9.39 -17.72
C LYS A 262 2.83 10.29 -18.71
N GLY A 263 2.05 9.68 -19.61
CA GLY A 263 1.19 10.42 -20.54
C GLY A 263 0.01 11.14 -19.87
N SER A 264 -0.39 10.70 -18.69
CA SER A 264 -1.48 11.29 -17.88
C SER A 264 -0.98 12.32 -16.85
N GLY A 265 0.34 12.53 -16.72
CA GLY A 265 0.93 13.57 -15.89
C GLY A 265 1.76 13.06 -14.69
N ALA A 266 2.18 11.79 -14.63
CA ALA A 266 3.04 11.27 -13.57
C ALA A 266 4.50 11.81 -13.64
#